data_823279f5dea83fb35e47b8a83328e772
#
_entry.id   823279f5dea83fb35e47b8a83328e772
#
_cell.length_a   1.000
_cell.length_b   1.000
_cell.length_c   1.000
_cell.angle_alpha   90.00
_cell.angle_beta   90.00
_cell.angle_gamma   90.00
#
_symmetry.space_group_name_H-M   'P 1'
#
loop_
_entity.id
_entity.type
_entity.pdbx_description
1 polymer ?
#
loop_
_entity_poly.entity_id
_entity_poly.type
_entity_poly.pdbx_seq_one_letter_code
_entity_poly.pdbx_strand_id
1 'polypeptide(L)'
;MRTYFTNRLSNLVGFLVALAFLTVPVRGNDNDSILKRRNTIDTISSTVPANGDINPYGLVRVPRSIGNLHEGHYLVSNFNASSNLQGTGTTIVDVSPSGALSVFAQLGATPLPGPCPGGVGLTTALAVLQTGWVIVGSLPTSDGSSATAQPGCLIVLDNIGNPVETIQGSLINGPWDMTWLDDEQQAALFVTNVLNGTVAANGSVVNQGTVVRVNLRVSETRMPFLESLTVVGAGFSERTDPAALVIGPTGLGLSPACGHGEEECESHSRGDEPVLYVADSLNNRVVVITDPLTRNKPSGAGMVLSTGGSLNDPLGLTVAPNGHILVVNGNDGFITEITSRGGQIARKLIDNSGNPPGAGALFGLIFDPENGVVFVDDATNTLNLLH
;
A
#
# COMPACT_ATOMS: atom_id res chain seq x y z
N MET A 1 -4.86 77.72 38.65
CA MET A 1 -3.79 76.82 39.08
C MET A 1 -3.39 76.00 37.87
N ARG A 2 -2.16 76.20 37.45
CA ARG A 2 -1.60 75.61 36.21
C ARG A 2 -0.99 74.22 36.53
N THR A 3 -1.28 73.22 35.76
CA THR A 3 -0.61 71.91 35.73
C THR A 3 -0.09 71.64 34.34
N TYR A 4 1.24 71.47 34.26
CA TYR A 4 1.98 71.18 33.01
C TYR A 4 1.94 69.68 32.69
N PHE A 5 1.60 69.38 31.47
CA PHE A 5 1.82 68.04 30.86
C PHE A 5 3.18 67.99 30.19
N THR A 6 4.01 67.02 30.54
CA THR A 6 5.23 66.68 29.81
C THR A 6 5.06 65.36 29.11
N ASN A 7 5.01 65.43 27.79
CA ASN A 7 5.10 64.29 26.90
C ASN A 7 6.50 63.66 26.90
N ARG A 8 6.62 62.38 27.19
CA ARG A 8 7.81 61.57 26.83
C ARG A 8 7.44 60.62 25.75
N LEU A 9 7.93 60.82 24.52
CA LEU A 9 8.04 59.83 23.47
C LEU A 9 9.13 58.83 23.85
N SER A 10 8.74 57.54 24.00
CA SER A 10 9.70 56.44 24.07
C SER A 10 9.72 55.77 22.71
N ASN A 11 10.86 55.88 22.03
CA ASN A 11 11.17 55.14 20.80
C ASN A 11 11.35 53.65 21.14
N LEU A 12 10.38 52.78 20.72
CA LEU A 12 10.56 51.33 20.68
C LEU A 12 11.23 50.96 19.35
N VAL A 13 12.53 50.67 19.39
CA VAL A 13 13.25 50.04 18.31
C VAL A 13 12.92 48.53 18.36
N GLY A 14 12.04 48.07 17.49
CA GLY A 14 11.76 46.65 17.33
C GLY A 14 12.91 45.96 16.61
N PHE A 15 13.65 45.10 17.32
CA PHE A 15 14.57 44.13 16.70
C PHE A 15 13.75 42.99 16.12
N LEU A 16 13.63 42.93 14.80
CA LEU A 16 13.19 41.72 14.09
C LEU A 16 14.34 40.70 14.12
N VAL A 17 14.27 39.72 14.99
CA VAL A 17 15.12 38.53 14.93
C VAL A 17 14.54 37.63 13.86
N ALA A 18 15.11 37.62 12.67
CA ALA A 18 14.84 36.62 11.64
C ALA A 18 15.46 35.30 12.13
N LEU A 19 14.64 34.39 12.65
CA LEU A 19 15.03 33.01 12.87
C LEU A 19 15.16 32.32 11.50
N ALA A 20 16.38 32.23 10.98
CA ALA A 20 16.71 31.34 9.89
C ALA A 20 16.65 29.92 10.43
N PHE A 21 15.59 29.17 10.09
CA PHE A 21 15.57 27.71 10.28
C PHE A 21 16.60 27.13 9.31
N LEU A 22 17.80 26.86 9.82
CA LEU A 22 18.74 25.97 9.17
C LEU A 22 18.16 24.59 9.24
N THR A 23 17.52 24.13 8.15
CA THR A 23 17.21 22.74 7.95
C THR A 23 18.54 21.99 7.78
N VAL A 24 19.07 21.45 8.85
CA VAL A 24 20.17 20.49 8.80
C VAL A 24 19.58 19.24 8.15
N PRO A 25 20.08 18.78 6.98
CA PRO A 25 19.65 17.50 6.44
C PRO A 25 20.04 16.43 7.45
N VAL A 26 19.04 15.76 8.02
CA VAL A 26 19.25 14.57 8.85
C VAL A 26 19.81 13.50 7.92
N ARG A 27 21.12 13.28 7.95
CA ARG A 27 21.76 12.14 7.33
C ARG A 27 21.40 10.91 8.16
N GLY A 28 20.47 10.09 7.67
CA GLY A 28 20.31 8.73 8.16
C GLY A 28 21.67 8.01 8.07
N ASN A 29 21.89 7.04 8.94
CA ASN A 29 23.14 6.28 8.95
C ASN A 29 23.19 5.44 7.66
N ASP A 30 23.98 5.87 6.69
CA ASP A 30 24.15 5.21 5.37
C ASP A 30 24.56 3.72 5.48
N ASN A 31 25.02 3.28 6.64
CA ASN A 31 25.46 1.90 6.87
C ASN A 31 24.30 0.91 7.06
N ASP A 32 23.07 1.38 7.29
CA ASP A 32 21.88 0.52 7.51
C ASP A 32 20.94 0.44 6.31
N SER A 33 21.32 1.06 5.18
CA SER A 33 20.52 1.02 3.95
C SER A 33 20.36 -0.39 3.41
N ILE A 34 19.08 -0.78 3.22
CA ILE A 34 18.67 -2.04 2.60
C ILE A 34 19.11 -2.09 1.13
N LEU A 35 18.82 -1.00 0.37
CA LEU A 35 19.04 -0.97 -1.08
C LEU A 35 20.51 -0.87 -1.47
N LYS A 36 21.35 -0.18 -0.67
CA LYS A 36 22.79 -0.06 -0.98
C LYS A 36 23.55 -1.39 -0.90
N ARG A 37 23.03 -2.35 -0.15
CA ARG A 37 23.65 -3.67 0.05
C ARG A 37 23.18 -4.71 -0.95
N ARG A 38 22.15 -4.45 -1.75
CA ARG A 38 21.54 -5.37 -2.71
C ARG A 38 21.75 -4.86 -4.12
N ASN A 39 22.39 -5.68 -4.97
CA ASN A 39 22.78 -5.25 -6.32
C ASN A 39 22.37 -6.23 -7.42
N THR A 40 21.84 -7.39 -7.05
CA THR A 40 21.41 -8.42 -7.98
C THR A 40 19.91 -8.47 -8.04
N ILE A 41 19.36 -8.53 -9.25
CA ILE A 41 17.94 -8.77 -9.49
C ILE A 41 17.82 -10.07 -10.25
N ASP A 42 17.15 -11.04 -9.64
CA ASP A 42 16.84 -12.33 -10.25
C ASP A 42 15.32 -12.47 -10.45
N THR A 43 14.92 -12.95 -11.62
CA THR A 43 13.53 -13.33 -11.85
C THR A 43 13.27 -14.68 -11.20
N ILE A 44 12.32 -14.71 -10.25
CA ILE A 44 11.89 -15.94 -9.58
C ILE A 44 11.02 -16.75 -10.55
N SER A 45 9.98 -16.11 -11.15
CA SER A 45 9.04 -16.77 -12.03
C SER A 45 8.25 -15.77 -12.88
N SER A 46 7.63 -16.28 -13.96
CA SER A 46 6.46 -15.62 -14.55
C SER A 46 5.28 -15.66 -13.58
N THR A 47 4.39 -14.65 -13.64
CA THR A 47 3.13 -14.61 -12.89
C THR A 47 1.91 -14.94 -13.77
N VAL A 48 2.14 -15.33 -15.03
CA VAL A 48 1.10 -15.59 -16.03
C VAL A 48 0.60 -17.01 -15.92
N PRO A 49 -0.63 -17.26 -15.46
CA PRO A 49 -1.23 -18.58 -15.41
C PRO A 49 -1.73 -19.05 -16.78
N ALA A 50 -2.23 -20.29 -16.85
CA ALA A 50 -2.70 -20.89 -18.10
C ALA A 50 -3.91 -20.19 -18.75
N ASN A 51 -4.72 -19.46 -17.97
CA ASN A 51 -5.83 -18.64 -18.51
C ASN A 51 -5.34 -17.31 -19.14
N GLY A 52 -4.05 -16.97 -18.97
CA GLY A 52 -3.42 -15.81 -19.57
C GLY A 52 -3.65 -14.49 -18.82
N ASP A 53 -4.18 -14.51 -17.60
CA ASP A 53 -4.24 -13.29 -16.77
C ASP A 53 -2.84 -12.71 -16.55
N ILE A 54 -2.71 -11.41 -16.61
CA ILE A 54 -1.46 -10.66 -16.60
C ILE A 54 -1.57 -9.44 -15.66
N ASN A 55 -0.52 -8.63 -15.64
CA ASN A 55 -0.43 -7.42 -14.82
C ASN A 55 -0.47 -7.76 -13.32
N PRO A 56 0.65 -8.32 -12.78
CA PRO A 56 0.73 -8.70 -11.38
C PRO A 56 0.77 -7.46 -10.48
N TYR A 57 -0.17 -7.37 -9.55
CA TYR A 57 -0.33 -6.22 -8.65
C TYR A 57 -0.07 -6.58 -7.19
N GLY A 58 -0.93 -7.43 -6.60
CA GLY A 58 -0.81 -7.82 -5.19
C GLY A 58 0.28 -8.86 -4.98
N LEU A 59 1.01 -8.73 -3.87
CA LEU A 59 2.08 -9.65 -3.50
C LEU A 59 2.09 -9.87 -2.00
N VAL A 60 2.11 -11.13 -1.57
CA VAL A 60 2.23 -11.51 -0.17
C VAL A 60 3.02 -12.81 -0.02
N ARG A 61 3.86 -12.89 1.03
CA ARG A 61 4.50 -14.15 1.45
C ARG A 61 3.55 -14.93 2.34
N VAL A 62 3.39 -16.21 2.08
CA VAL A 62 2.58 -17.13 2.89
C VAL A 62 3.27 -17.36 4.24
N PRO A 63 2.62 -17.03 5.38
CA PRO A 63 3.27 -17.08 6.70
C PRO A 63 3.42 -18.49 7.27
N ARG A 64 2.55 -19.43 6.86
CA ARG A 64 2.56 -20.84 7.35
C ARG A 64 1.84 -21.75 6.36
N SER A 65 2.16 -23.05 6.43
CA SER A 65 1.52 -24.06 5.59
C SER A 65 0.17 -24.48 6.16
N ILE A 66 -0.91 -24.33 5.37
CA ILE A 66 -2.27 -24.80 5.68
C ILE A 66 -3.11 -24.93 4.39
N GLY A 67 -3.77 -26.06 4.19
CA GLY A 67 -4.49 -26.32 2.95
C GLY A 67 -3.56 -26.32 1.73
N ASN A 68 -3.86 -25.47 0.73
CA ASN A 68 -3.02 -25.24 -0.45
C ASN A 68 -2.01 -24.07 -0.26
N LEU A 69 -1.99 -23.46 0.89
CA LEU A 69 -0.99 -22.44 1.24
C LEU A 69 0.29 -23.13 1.72
N HIS A 70 1.44 -22.77 1.16
CA HIS A 70 2.75 -23.31 1.51
C HIS A 70 3.63 -22.21 2.09
N GLU A 71 4.13 -22.40 3.31
CA GLU A 71 5.00 -21.43 3.98
C GLU A 71 6.19 -21.03 3.10
N GLY A 72 6.46 -19.72 3.02
CA GLY A 72 7.53 -19.16 2.21
C GLY A 72 7.20 -19.00 0.72
N HIS A 73 6.09 -19.53 0.21
CA HIS A 73 5.61 -19.22 -1.13
C HIS A 73 5.06 -17.80 -1.20
N TYR A 74 4.89 -17.33 -2.42
CA TYR A 74 4.35 -15.99 -2.71
C TYR A 74 3.00 -16.13 -3.43
N LEU A 75 1.97 -15.48 -2.91
CA LEU A 75 0.73 -15.30 -3.67
C LEU A 75 0.81 -13.97 -4.43
N VAL A 76 0.39 -14.00 -5.70
CA VAL A 76 0.34 -12.84 -6.57
C VAL A 76 -1.04 -12.74 -7.22
N SER A 77 -1.69 -11.57 -7.12
CA SER A 77 -2.94 -11.28 -7.84
C SER A 77 -2.65 -10.62 -9.19
N ASN A 78 -3.30 -11.07 -10.26
CA ASN A 78 -3.24 -10.46 -11.58
C ASN A 78 -4.44 -9.52 -11.79
N PHE A 79 -4.18 -8.27 -12.17
CA PHE A 79 -5.19 -7.23 -12.30
C PHE A 79 -5.91 -7.25 -13.64
N ASN A 80 -5.26 -7.73 -14.71
CA ASN A 80 -5.81 -7.78 -16.04
C ASN A 80 -6.07 -9.22 -16.49
N ALA A 81 -7.16 -9.45 -17.21
CA ALA A 81 -7.34 -10.68 -17.99
C ALA A 81 -6.36 -10.73 -19.18
N SER A 82 -6.31 -11.84 -19.88
CA SER A 82 -5.47 -12.03 -21.08
C SER A 82 -5.73 -11.03 -22.22
N SER A 83 -6.83 -10.30 -22.18
CA SER A 83 -7.14 -9.17 -23.08
C SER A 83 -6.35 -7.91 -22.74
N ASN A 84 -5.63 -7.88 -21.62
CA ASN A 84 -4.94 -6.71 -21.05
C ASN A 84 -5.88 -5.53 -20.73
N LEU A 85 -7.12 -5.81 -20.38
CA LEU A 85 -8.07 -4.80 -19.92
C LEU A 85 -7.93 -4.65 -18.40
N GLN A 86 -7.72 -3.43 -17.93
CA GLN A 86 -7.52 -3.13 -16.50
C GLN A 86 -8.77 -3.47 -15.67
N GLY A 87 -8.57 -4.04 -14.48
CA GLY A 87 -9.67 -4.41 -13.59
C GLY A 87 -10.54 -5.56 -14.07
N THR A 88 -9.98 -6.48 -14.86
CA THR A 88 -10.67 -7.68 -15.38
C THR A 88 -9.98 -8.99 -15.00
N GLY A 89 -8.83 -8.92 -14.31
CA GLY A 89 -8.08 -10.08 -13.85
C GLY A 89 -8.78 -10.80 -12.71
N THR A 90 -8.67 -12.12 -12.69
CA THR A 90 -9.44 -13.00 -11.80
C THR A 90 -8.59 -14.02 -11.07
N THR A 91 -7.28 -14.07 -11.34
CA THR A 91 -6.41 -15.15 -10.87
C THR A 91 -5.45 -14.68 -9.78
N ILE A 92 -5.35 -15.48 -8.73
CA ILE A 92 -4.27 -15.45 -7.76
C ILE A 92 -3.39 -16.65 -8.03
N VAL A 93 -2.12 -16.43 -8.31
CA VAL A 93 -1.11 -17.47 -8.49
C VAL A 93 -0.30 -17.69 -7.22
N ASP A 94 0.16 -18.93 -7.03
CA ASP A 94 1.11 -19.34 -6.01
C ASP A 94 2.45 -19.63 -6.70
N VAL A 95 3.50 -18.92 -6.25
CA VAL A 95 4.87 -19.05 -6.76
C VAL A 95 5.75 -19.56 -5.63
N SER A 96 6.38 -20.72 -5.83
CA SER A 96 7.37 -21.21 -4.86
C SER A 96 8.67 -20.38 -4.92
N PRO A 97 9.47 -20.37 -3.86
CA PRO A 97 10.79 -19.73 -3.89
C PRO A 97 11.74 -20.28 -4.97
N SER A 98 11.49 -21.50 -5.45
CA SER A 98 12.24 -22.14 -6.55
C SER A 98 11.68 -21.82 -7.96
N GLY A 99 10.63 -20.98 -8.05
CA GLY A 99 10.03 -20.53 -9.31
C GLY A 99 8.93 -21.41 -9.87
N ALA A 100 8.45 -22.44 -9.15
CA ALA A 100 7.31 -23.22 -9.61
C ALA A 100 6.03 -22.39 -9.47
N LEU A 101 5.27 -22.27 -10.57
CA LEU A 101 4.01 -21.52 -10.65
C LEU A 101 2.82 -22.48 -10.60
N SER A 102 1.83 -22.18 -9.79
CA SER A 102 0.52 -22.81 -9.78
C SER A 102 -0.59 -21.78 -9.57
N VAL A 103 -1.86 -22.16 -9.83
CA VAL A 103 -3.00 -21.30 -9.55
C VAL A 103 -3.49 -21.62 -8.13
N PHE A 104 -3.49 -20.62 -7.25
CA PHE A 104 -4.10 -20.73 -5.93
C PHE A 104 -5.63 -20.54 -6.01
N ALA A 105 -6.10 -19.50 -6.71
CA ALA A 105 -7.51 -19.22 -6.90
C ALA A 105 -7.78 -18.62 -8.28
N GLN A 106 -8.92 -19.01 -8.89
CA GLN A 106 -9.48 -18.37 -10.07
C GLN A 106 -10.90 -17.93 -9.77
N LEU A 107 -11.10 -16.62 -9.64
CA LEU A 107 -12.37 -15.99 -9.29
C LEU A 107 -13.15 -15.64 -10.57
N GLY A 108 -14.48 -15.49 -10.45
CA GLY A 108 -15.32 -15.13 -11.60
C GLY A 108 -15.90 -16.31 -12.38
N ALA A 109 -15.39 -17.54 -12.22
CA ALA A 109 -15.99 -18.74 -12.81
C ALA A 109 -17.29 -19.15 -12.13
N THR A 110 -17.46 -18.80 -10.85
CA THR A 110 -18.67 -19.00 -10.05
C THR A 110 -19.11 -17.68 -9.43
N PRO A 111 -20.40 -17.47 -9.17
CA PRO A 111 -20.87 -16.30 -8.44
C PRO A 111 -20.18 -16.20 -7.08
N LEU A 112 -19.83 -14.98 -6.67
CA LEU A 112 -19.31 -14.73 -5.32
C LEU A 112 -20.37 -15.02 -4.26
N PRO A 113 -19.99 -15.47 -3.05
CA PRO A 113 -20.92 -15.87 -1.98
C PRO A 113 -21.69 -14.70 -1.35
N GLY A 114 -21.27 -13.47 -1.61
CA GLY A 114 -21.89 -12.25 -1.15
C GLY A 114 -21.84 -11.13 -2.20
N PRO A 115 -22.41 -9.95 -1.90
CA PRO A 115 -22.42 -8.84 -2.84
C PRO A 115 -21.02 -8.25 -3.04
N CYS A 116 -20.66 -8.08 -4.32
CA CYS A 116 -19.51 -7.31 -4.78
C CYS A 116 -19.98 -6.53 -6.01
N PRO A 117 -20.39 -5.26 -5.86
CA PRO A 117 -21.24 -4.56 -6.82
C PRO A 117 -20.75 -4.57 -8.26
N GLY A 118 -19.46 -4.39 -8.49
CA GLY A 118 -18.87 -4.40 -9.83
C GLY A 118 -18.34 -5.76 -10.27
N GLY A 119 -18.28 -6.77 -9.38
CA GLY A 119 -17.70 -8.08 -9.67
C GLY A 119 -16.22 -8.21 -9.31
N VAL A 120 -15.46 -8.96 -10.10
CA VAL A 120 -14.06 -9.29 -9.84
C VAL A 120 -13.13 -8.52 -10.76
N GLY A 121 -12.14 -7.85 -10.17
CA GLY A 121 -11.00 -7.21 -10.79
C GLY A 121 -9.94 -7.06 -9.71
N LEU A 122 -9.00 -8.00 -9.62
CA LEU A 122 -8.10 -8.16 -8.46
C LEU A 122 -7.09 -7.03 -8.39
N THR A 123 -6.90 -6.46 -7.19
CA THR A 123 -6.02 -5.31 -6.96
C THR A 123 -4.74 -5.70 -6.21
N THR A 124 -3.93 -4.69 -5.86
CA THR A 124 -2.74 -4.83 -5.00
C THR A 124 -3.12 -5.33 -3.60
N ALA A 125 -4.33 -5.03 -3.12
CA ALA A 125 -4.82 -5.45 -1.81
C ALA A 125 -4.88 -6.98 -1.72
N LEU A 126 -3.90 -7.59 -1.05
CA LEU A 126 -3.79 -9.04 -0.86
C LEU A 126 -3.17 -9.34 0.50
N ALA A 127 -3.83 -10.16 1.31
CA ALA A 127 -3.38 -10.57 2.62
C ALA A 127 -3.55 -12.08 2.82
N VAL A 128 -2.62 -12.72 3.55
CA VAL A 128 -2.74 -14.08 4.06
C VAL A 128 -2.62 -14.04 5.57
N LEU A 129 -3.70 -14.37 6.26
CA LEU A 129 -3.74 -14.37 7.73
C LEU A 129 -3.08 -15.61 8.32
N GLN A 130 -2.62 -15.51 9.58
CA GLN A 130 -2.05 -16.64 10.32
C GLN A 130 -3.01 -17.84 10.41
N THR A 131 -4.31 -17.59 10.40
CA THR A 131 -5.36 -18.62 10.39
C THR A 131 -5.60 -19.27 9.03
N GLY A 132 -4.88 -18.84 7.96
CA GLY A 132 -4.99 -19.40 6.61
C GLY A 132 -6.09 -18.79 5.73
N TRP A 133 -6.77 -17.76 6.19
CA TRP A 133 -7.69 -17.00 5.33
C TRP A 133 -6.92 -16.07 4.41
N VAL A 134 -7.34 -16.01 3.14
CA VAL A 134 -6.79 -15.07 2.16
C VAL A 134 -7.83 -14.01 1.86
N ILE A 135 -7.43 -12.74 1.85
CA ILE A 135 -8.32 -11.61 1.59
C ILE A 135 -7.74 -10.81 0.44
N VAL A 136 -8.53 -10.58 -0.60
CA VAL A 136 -8.11 -9.84 -1.79
C VAL A 136 -9.10 -8.72 -2.12
N GLY A 137 -8.58 -7.58 -2.53
CA GLY A 137 -9.36 -6.45 -3.02
C GLY A 137 -9.83 -6.64 -4.46
N SER A 138 -10.99 -6.07 -4.77
CA SER A 138 -11.54 -6.00 -6.11
C SER A 138 -11.88 -4.55 -6.48
N LEU A 139 -11.43 -4.09 -7.64
CA LEU A 139 -11.77 -2.83 -8.29
C LEU A 139 -12.00 -3.12 -9.78
N PRO A 140 -13.19 -3.58 -10.15
CA PRO A 140 -13.46 -4.07 -11.50
C PRO A 140 -13.83 -2.97 -12.47
N THR A 141 -13.60 -3.26 -13.75
CA THR A 141 -14.16 -2.52 -14.89
C THR A 141 -14.90 -3.47 -15.82
N SER A 142 -15.73 -2.93 -16.71
CA SER A 142 -16.37 -3.74 -17.74
C SER A 142 -15.57 -3.83 -19.06
N ASP A 143 -14.66 -2.88 -19.28
CA ASP A 143 -13.95 -2.74 -20.57
C ASP A 143 -12.50 -2.24 -20.43
N GLY A 144 -11.96 -2.21 -19.23
CA GLY A 144 -10.62 -1.69 -18.95
C GLY A 144 -10.52 -0.17 -18.82
N SER A 145 -11.62 0.54 -19.00
CA SER A 145 -11.66 1.99 -18.95
C SER A 145 -11.89 2.51 -17.53
N SER A 146 -11.19 3.57 -17.18
CA SER A 146 -11.42 4.29 -15.93
C SER A 146 -12.84 4.88 -15.79
N ALA A 147 -13.53 5.11 -16.91
CA ALA A 147 -14.91 5.58 -16.93
C ALA A 147 -15.91 4.48 -16.53
N THR A 148 -15.54 3.22 -16.66
CA THR A 148 -16.38 2.06 -16.32
C THR A 148 -15.98 1.39 -15.02
N ALA A 149 -15.04 1.95 -14.27
CA ALA A 149 -14.67 1.45 -12.97
C ALA A 149 -15.87 1.42 -12.01
N GLN A 150 -16.08 0.28 -11.37
CA GLN A 150 -17.22 -0.01 -10.51
C GLN A 150 -16.79 -0.18 -9.05
N PRO A 151 -17.65 0.15 -8.08
CA PRO A 151 -17.39 -0.20 -6.70
C PRO A 151 -17.13 -1.70 -6.54
N GLY A 152 -16.04 -2.01 -5.87
CA GLY A 152 -15.62 -3.39 -5.59
C GLY A 152 -15.98 -3.85 -4.18
N CYS A 153 -15.20 -4.79 -3.69
CA CYS A 153 -15.32 -5.40 -2.36
C CYS A 153 -13.97 -5.99 -1.92
N LEU A 154 -13.89 -6.49 -0.70
CA LEU A 154 -12.87 -7.45 -0.30
C LEU A 154 -13.48 -8.85 -0.41
N ILE A 155 -12.78 -9.76 -1.07
CA ILE A 155 -13.18 -11.16 -1.25
C ILE A 155 -12.38 -12.00 -0.27
N VAL A 156 -13.06 -12.78 0.57
CA VAL A 156 -12.44 -13.69 1.54
C VAL A 156 -12.42 -15.10 0.93
N LEU A 157 -11.24 -15.70 0.92
CA LEU A 157 -11.00 -17.05 0.42
C LEU A 157 -10.60 -17.96 1.58
N ASP A 158 -10.96 -19.23 1.48
CA ASP A 158 -10.42 -20.27 2.35
C ASP A 158 -8.97 -20.64 1.95
N ASN A 159 -8.35 -21.52 2.75
CA ASN A 159 -6.96 -21.95 2.56
C ASN A 159 -6.74 -22.88 1.36
N ILE A 160 -7.77 -23.18 0.58
CA ILE A 160 -7.68 -23.92 -0.68
C ILE A 160 -8.14 -23.09 -1.89
N GLY A 161 -8.38 -21.77 -1.68
CA GLY A 161 -8.66 -20.80 -2.74
C GLY A 161 -10.13 -20.62 -3.11
N ASN A 162 -11.09 -21.18 -2.36
CA ASN A 162 -12.52 -20.96 -2.63
C ASN A 162 -13.00 -19.64 -2.01
N PRO A 163 -13.76 -18.80 -2.73
CA PRO A 163 -14.42 -17.64 -2.14
C PRO A 163 -15.53 -18.07 -1.18
N VAL A 164 -15.51 -17.55 0.04
CA VAL A 164 -16.45 -17.92 1.11
C VAL A 164 -17.28 -16.75 1.61
N GLU A 165 -16.81 -15.51 1.43
CA GLU A 165 -17.50 -14.30 1.82
C GLU A 165 -17.03 -13.08 1.02
N THR A 166 -17.81 -11.98 1.06
CA THR A 166 -17.39 -10.67 0.59
C THR A 166 -17.66 -9.60 1.64
N ILE A 167 -16.69 -8.71 1.87
CA ILE A 167 -16.85 -7.53 2.72
C ILE A 167 -17.03 -6.33 1.80
N GLN A 168 -18.19 -5.70 1.86
CA GLN A 168 -18.55 -4.56 1.02
C GLN A 168 -19.28 -3.48 1.81
N GLY A 169 -19.49 -2.32 1.22
CA GLY A 169 -20.23 -1.20 1.81
C GLY A 169 -19.67 0.13 1.32
N SER A 170 -20.29 1.22 1.73
CA SER A 170 -19.89 2.56 1.28
C SER A 170 -18.46 2.97 1.67
N LEU A 171 -17.83 2.25 2.59
CA LEU A 171 -16.43 2.48 2.99
C LEU A 171 -15.42 1.62 2.23
N ILE A 172 -15.88 0.55 1.53
CA ILE A 172 -15.03 -0.34 0.71
C ILE A 172 -15.57 -0.25 -0.72
N ASN A 173 -15.12 0.71 -1.49
CA ASN A 173 -15.65 0.93 -2.84
C ASN A 173 -14.59 0.89 -3.95
N GLY A 174 -13.32 1.00 -3.63
CA GLY A 174 -12.21 0.87 -4.56
C GLY A 174 -10.96 0.46 -3.80
N PRO A 175 -10.95 -0.75 -3.18
CA PRO A 175 -9.79 -1.23 -2.44
C PRO A 175 -8.60 -1.37 -3.39
N TRP A 176 -7.52 -0.61 -3.10
CA TRP A 176 -6.32 -0.62 -3.93
C TRP A 176 -5.21 -1.45 -3.33
N ASP A 177 -4.76 -1.14 -2.11
CA ASP A 177 -3.75 -1.89 -1.39
C ASP A 177 -4.18 -2.20 0.04
N MET A 178 -3.47 -3.13 0.68
CA MET A 178 -3.78 -3.62 2.02
C MET A 178 -2.52 -4.00 2.78
N THR A 179 -2.46 -3.60 4.05
CA THR A 179 -1.55 -4.15 5.05
C THR A 179 -2.33 -4.58 6.27
N TRP A 180 -1.78 -5.45 7.09
CA TRP A 180 -2.52 -5.99 8.23
C TRP A 180 -1.64 -6.35 9.42
N LEU A 181 -2.27 -6.50 10.55
CA LEU A 181 -1.75 -7.14 11.74
C LEU A 181 -2.78 -8.15 12.22
N ASP A 182 -2.38 -9.39 12.47
CA ASP A 182 -3.26 -10.43 12.97
C ASP A 182 -2.57 -11.31 14.02
N ASP A 183 -3.40 -11.85 14.88
CA ASP A 183 -3.14 -13.01 15.69
C ASP A 183 -4.15 -14.10 15.32
N GLU A 184 -4.14 -15.25 15.98
CA GLU A 184 -5.06 -16.34 15.63
C GLU A 184 -6.54 -16.08 15.99
N GLN A 185 -6.87 -14.95 16.59
CA GLN A 185 -8.21 -14.60 17.07
C GLN A 185 -8.76 -13.31 16.44
N GLN A 186 -7.89 -12.35 16.12
CA GLN A 186 -8.27 -11.05 15.58
C GLN A 186 -7.34 -10.65 14.43
N ALA A 187 -7.90 -9.91 13.48
CA ALA A 187 -7.13 -9.25 12.44
C ALA A 187 -7.60 -7.81 12.26
N ALA A 188 -6.65 -6.89 12.14
CA ALA A 188 -6.88 -5.52 11.74
C ALA A 188 -6.25 -5.32 10.36
N LEU A 189 -7.07 -5.18 9.33
CA LEU A 189 -6.62 -4.87 7.98
C LEU A 189 -6.74 -3.36 7.77
N PHE A 190 -5.80 -2.77 7.07
CA PHE A 190 -5.85 -1.38 6.61
C PHE A 190 -5.92 -1.39 5.10
N VAL A 191 -6.90 -0.71 4.53
CA VAL A 191 -7.23 -0.76 3.10
C VAL A 191 -7.33 0.66 2.56
N THR A 192 -6.55 0.98 1.52
CA THR A 192 -6.75 2.21 0.75
C THR A 192 -7.93 2.07 -0.19
N ASN A 193 -8.73 3.14 -0.33
CA ASN A 193 -9.87 3.19 -1.24
C ASN A 193 -9.77 4.43 -2.13
N VAL A 194 -9.87 4.23 -3.44
CA VAL A 194 -9.57 5.21 -4.49
C VAL A 194 -10.74 5.52 -5.43
N LEU A 195 -11.95 5.02 -5.11
CA LEU A 195 -13.12 5.22 -5.99
C LEU A 195 -14.20 6.11 -5.37
N ASN A 196 -13.81 7.06 -4.52
CA ASN A 196 -14.73 7.94 -3.82
C ASN A 196 -15.06 9.19 -4.66
N GLY A 197 -15.97 9.03 -5.62
CA GLY A 197 -16.39 10.13 -6.51
C GLY A 197 -15.48 10.35 -7.73
N THR A 198 -14.41 9.61 -7.90
CA THR A 198 -13.42 9.77 -8.98
C THR A 198 -14.02 9.57 -10.37
N VAL A 199 -14.86 8.53 -10.57
CA VAL A 199 -15.51 8.28 -11.88
C VAL A 199 -16.43 9.44 -12.27
N ALA A 200 -17.24 9.96 -11.32
CA ALA A 200 -18.11 11.10 -11.55
C ALA A 200 -17.33 12.39 -11.83
N ALA A 201 -16.12 12.52 -11.26
CA ALA A 201 -15.24 13.66 -11.47
C ALA A 201 -14.52 13.64 -12.83
N ASN A 202 -14.56 12.52 -13.56
CA ASN A 202 -14.09 12.36 -14.94
C ASN A 202 -12.68 12.95 -15.17
N GLY A 203 -11.69 12.44 -14.43
CA GLY A 203 -10.29 12.87 -14.50
C GLY A 203 -9.93 14.09 -13.64
N SER A 204 -10.91 14.82 -13.12
CA SER A 204 -10.65 15.91 -12.18
C SER A 204 -10.26 15.34 -10.81
N VAL A 205 -9.35 16.04 -10.12
CA VAL A 205 -8.92 15.65 -8.76
C VAL A 205 -10.05 15.90 -7.78
N VAL A 206 -10.35 14.89 -6.96
CA VAL A 206 -11.18 15.00 -5.76
C VAL A 206 -10.36 14.62 -4.53
N ASN A 207 -10.70 15.15 -3.36
CA ASN A 207 -9.99 14.88 -2.12
C ASN A 207 -10.85 13.99 -1.20
N GLN A 208 -11.18 12.79 -1.70
CA GLN A 208 -12.10 11.87 -1.04
C GLN A 208 -11.50 10.49 -0.78
N GLY A 209 -10.25 10.25 -1.19
CA GLY A 209 -9.51 9.01 -0.92
C GLY A 209 -9.43 8.72 0.57
N THR A 210 -9.56 7.44 0.93
CA THR A 210 -9.62 7.00 2.33
C THR A 210 -8.69 5.85 2.61
N VAL A 211 -8.35 5.71 3.90
CA VAL A 211 -7.79 4.48 4.48
C VAL A 211 -8.78 3.96 5.51
N VAL A 212 -9.23 2.72 5.34
CA VAL A 212 -10.22 2.07 6.22
C VAL A 212 -9.55 0.94 6.98
N ARG A 213 -9.73 0.94 8.32
CA ARG A 213 -9.44 -0.22 9.15
C ARG A 213 -10.63 -1.15 9.15
N VAL A 214 -10.38 -2.43 8.84
CA VAL A 214 -11.35 -3.53 8.86
C VAL A 214 -10.95 -4.44 10.02
N ASN A 215 -11.73 -4.49 11.08
CA ASN A 215 -11.51 -5.39 12.20
C ASN A 215 -12.29 -6.68 11.99
N LEU A 216 -11.59 -7.80 12.05
CA LEU A 216 -12.15 -9.14 11.91
C LEU A 216 -11.89 -9.97 13.17
N ARG A 217 -12.87 -10.76 13.55
CA ARG A 217 -12.63 -11.93 14.40
C ARG A 217 -12.32 -13.11 13.50
N VAL A 218 -11.20 -13.78 13.76
CA VAL A 218 -10.69 -14.87 12.92
C VAL A 218 -10.48 -16.13 13.73
N SER A 219 -10.49 -17.28 13.06
CA SER A 219 -10.08 -18.58 13.58
C SER A 219 -9.81 -19.53 12.42
N GLU A 220 -9.07 -20.59 12.61
CA GLU A 220 -8.79 -21.57 11.54
C GLU A 220 -10.04 -22.31 11.04
N THR A 221 -11.05 -22.46 11.87
CA THR A 221 -12.19 -23.36 11.60
C THR A 221 -13.51 -22.62 11.34
N ARG A 222 -13.52 -21.31 11.47
CA ARG A 222 -14.71 -20.48 11.26
C ARG A 222 -14.37 -19.34 10.33
N MET A 223 -15.24 -19.09 9.38
CA MET A 223 -15.18 -17.94 8.48
C MET A 223 -14.95 -16.63 9.28
N PRO A 224 -14.08 -15.72 8.81
CA PRO A 224 -13.85 -14.44 9.43
C PRO A 224 -15.15 -13.66 9.63
N PHE A 225 -15.32 -13.07 10.80
CA PHE A 225 -16.49 -12.28 11.14
C PHE A 225 -16.13 -10.79 11.18
N LEU A 226 -16.77 -9.98 10.35
CA LEU A 226 -16.60 -8.53 10.35
C LEU A 226 -17.13 -7.91 11.65
N GLU A 227 -16.25 -7.31 12.45
CA GLU A 227 -16.62 -6.61 13.68
C GLU A 227 -16.88 -5.12 13.45
N SER A 228 -16.01 -4.46 12.67
CA SER A 228 -16.17 -3.03 12.38
C SER A 228 -15.39 -2.56 11.16
N LEU A 229 -15.87 -1.48 10.56
CA LEU A 229 -15.19 -0.67 9.57
C LEU A 229 -14.97 0.74 10.15
N THR A 230 -13.74 1.25 10.13
CA THR A 230 -13.40 2.57 10.67
C THR A 230 -12.49 3.32 9.69
N VAL A 231 -12.90 4.52 9.27
CA VAL A 231 -12.04 5.40 8.48
C VAL A 231 -10.95 5.97 9.39
N VAL A 232 -9.69 5.61 9.14
CA VAL A 232 -8.53 6.07 9.90
C VAL A 232 -7.77 7.19 9.19
N GLY A 233 -7.87 7.28 7.86
CA GLY A 233 -7.37 8.38 7.04
C GLY A 233 -8.41 8.81 6.01
N ALA A 234 -8.50 10.11 5.70
CA ALA A 234 -9.45 10.65 4.73
C ALA A 234 -8.94 11.96 4.12
N GLY A 235 -9.46 12.31 2.94
CA GLY A 235 -9.10 13.55 2.28
C GLY A 235 -7.83 13.42 1.41
N PHE A 236 -7.45 12.20 1.07
CA PHE A 236 -6.41 11.96 0.06
C PHE A 236 -6.90 12.42 -1.31
N SER A 237 -5.99 13.02 -2.07
CA SER A 237 -6.27 13.38 -3.47
C SER A 237 -6.35 12.12 -4.32
N GLU A 238 -7.37 12.04 -5.18
CA GLU A 238 -7.55 10.93 -6.11
C GLU A 238 -8.21 11.40 -7.40
N ARG A 239 -8.00 10.67 -8.49
CA ARG A 239 -8.64 10.89 -9.80
C ARG A 239 -8.67 9.62 -10.62
N THR A 240 -9.57 9.54 -11.57
CA THR A 240 -9.46 8.56 -12.67
C THR A 240 -8.33 8.94 -13.62
N ASP A 241 -7.67 7.92 -14.18
CA ASP A 241 -6.58 8.08 -15.12
C ASP A 241 -6.72 7.06 -16.26
N PRO A 242 -6.65 7.46 -17.53
CA PRO A 242 -6.79 6.53 -18.66
C PRO A 242 -5.67 5.48 -18.74
N ALA A 243 -4.47 5.79 -18.23
CA ALA A 243 -3.32 4.88 -18.27
C ALA A 243 -3.23 3.99 -17.03
N ALA A 244 -3.60 4.52 -15.84
CA ALA A 244 -3.43 3.83 -14.55
C ALA A 244 -4.76 3.46 -13.88
N LEU A 245 -5.90 3.56 -14.56
CA LEU A 245 -7.27 3.42 -14.09
C LEU A 245 -7.63 4.48 -13.04
N VAL A 246 -6.97 4.50 -11.92
CA VAL A 246 -7.11 5.47 -10.82
C VAL A 246 -5.75 5.78 -10.21
N ILE A 247 -5.57 7.02 -9.76
CA ILE A 247 -4.41 7.46 -8.97
C ILE A 247 -4.95 8.04 -7.67
N GLY A 248 -4.36 7.67 -6.53
CA GLY A 248 -4.83 8.11 -5.22
C GLY A 248 -3.93 7.61 -4.08
N PRO A 249 -4.44 7.40 -2.88
CA PRO A 249 -3.71 6.68 -1.84
C PRO A 249 -3.55 5.22 -2.25
N THR A 250 -2.31 4.72 -2.27
CA THR A 250 -1.96 3.40 -2.78
C THR A 250 -1.30 2.54 -1.71
N GLY A 251 0.01 2.30 -1.81
CA GLY A 251 0.75 1.38 -0.97
C GLY A 251 0.64 1.65 0.53
N LEU A 252 0.53 0.58 1.29
CA LEU A 252 0.41 0.58 2.75
C LEU A 252 1.49 -0.26 3.42
N GLY A 253 2.00 0.21 4.55
CA GLY A 253 2.90 -0.56 5.41
C GLY A 253 2.72 -0.20 6.87
N LEU A 254 2.73 -1.22 7.74
CA LEU A 254 2.76 -1.02 9.19
C LEU A 254 4.21 -1.09 9.68
N SER A 255 4.59 -0.16 10.56
CA SER A 255 5.84 -0.32 11.29
C SER A 255 5.75 -1.58 12.18
N PRO A 256 6.89 -2.22 12.48
CA PRO A 256 6.93 -3.17 13.58
C PRO A 256 6.43 -2.50 14.87
N ALA A 257 5.78 -3.25 15.74
CA ALA A 257 5.53 -2.77 17.11
C ALA A 257 6.89 -2.56 17.79
N CYS A 258 7.11 -1.37 18.33
CA CYS A 258 8.37 -1.04 18.96
C CYS A 258 8.48 -1.74 20.32
N GLY A 259 9.52 -2.55 20.53
CA GLY A 259 9.89 -3.03 21.85
C GLY A 259 10.41 -1.90 22.74
N HIS A 260 10.14 -1.97 24.05
CA HIS A 260 10.67 -0.99 25.00
C HIS A 260 12.21 -0.92 24.91
N GLY A 261 12.74 0.24 24.51
CA GLY A 261 14.17 0.55 24.54
C GLY A 261 14.87 0.74 23.20
N GLU A 262 14.18 0.73 22.07
CA GLU A 262 14.77 1.03 20.76
C GLU A 262 14.61 2.51 20.40
N GLU A 263 15.72 3.27 20.39
CA GLU A 263 15.75 4.72 20.14
C GLU A 263 15.20 5.10 18.73
N GLU A 264 15.16 4.16 17.78
CA GLU A 264 14.68 4.42 16.41
C GLU A 264 13.16 4.50 16.29
N CYS A 265 12.43 3.93 17.22
CA CYS A 265 10.97 3.89 17.25
C CYS A 265 10.30 5.12 17.84
N GLU A 266 11.02 5.99 18.55
CA GLU A 266 10.44 7.08 19.35
C GLU A 266 9.87 8.25 18.54
N SER A 267 10.08 8.30 17.21
CA SER A 267 9.80 9.54 16.46
C SER A 267 8.33 9.78 16.09
N HIS A 268 7.47 8.75 16.04
CA HIS A 268 6.10 8.91 15.55
C HIS A 268 5.00 8.17 16.35
N SER A 269 5.35 7.25 17.24
CA SER A 269 4.37 6.54 18.09
C SER A 269 4.34 7.07 19.52
N ARG A 270 3.15 7.13 20.10
CA ARG A 270 3.00 7.29 21.56
C ARG A 270 3.00 5.91 22.21
N GLY A 271 4.18 5.36 22.49
CA GLY A 271 4.31 4.02 23.07
C GLY A 271 4.47 2.91 22.04
N ASP A 272 4.13 1.69 22.41
CA ASP A 272 4.37 0.45 21.65
C ASP A 272 3.42 0.23 20.44
N GLU A 273 2.60 1.21 20.05
CA GLU A 273 1.68 1.07 18.92
C GLU A 273 2.39 1.26 17.57
N PRO A 274 2.09 0.41 16.56
CA PRO A 274 2.61 0.59 15.23
C PRO A 274 2.09 1.90 14.60
N VAL A 275 2.81 2.42 13.62
CA VAL A 275 2.34 3.50 12.75
C VAL A 275 2.05 2.95 11.35
N LEU A 276 1.07 3.56 10.67
CA LEU A 276 0.70 3.19 9.32
C LEU A 276 1.28 4.20 8.34
N TYR A 277 2.09 3.71 7.40
CA TYR A 277 2.61 4.48 6.28
C TYR A 277 1.69 4.33 5.08
N VAL A 278 1.49 5.42 4.33
CA VAL A 278 0.64 5.46 3.14
C VAL A 278 1.40 6.15 2.01
N ALA A 279 1.51 5.51 0.87
CA ALA A 279 1.95 6.14 -0.36
C ALA A 279 0.79 6.99 -0.92
N ASP A 280 0.99 8.30 -1.02
CA ASP A 280 0.04 9.25 -1.60
C ASP A 280 0.57 9.65 -2.98
N SER A 281 0.22 8.81 -3.98
CA SER A 281 0.78 8.81 -5.33
C SER A 281 0.60 10.14 -6.02
N LEU A 282 -0.61 10.68 -6.02
CA LEU A 282 -0.93 11.93 -6.72
C LEU A 282 -0.16 13.14 -6.18
N ASN A 283 0.27 13.10 -4.92
CA ASN A 283 1.02 14.17 -4.27
C ASN A 283 2.53 13.88 -4.14
N ASN A 284 3.04 12.78 -4.73
CA ASN A 284 4.44 12.38 -4.65
C ASN A 284 4.99 12.40 -3.23
N ARG A 285 4.30 11.75 -2.29
CA ARG A 285 4.69 11.73 -0.88
C ARG A 285 4.35 10.41 -0.18
N VAL A 286 5.03 10.18 0.94
CA VAL A 286 4.65 9.17 1.93
C VAL A 286 4.19 9.89 3.18
N VAL A 287 3.06 9.47 3.74
CA VAL A 287 2.49 10.05 4.96
C VAL A 287 2.37 9.01 6.06
N VAL A 288 2.19 9.47 7.30
CA VAL A 288 2.05 8.67 8.52
C VAL A 288 0.67 8.90 9.13
N ILE A 289 0.01 7.81 9.49
CA ILE A 289 -1.18 7.78 10.35
C ILE A 289 -0.77 7.14 11.67
N THR A 290 -0.81 7.91 12.75
CA THR A 290 -0.51 7.43 14.11
C THR A 290 -1.71 6.74 14.74
N ASP A 291 -1.45 5.87 15.73
CA ASP A 291 -2.48 5.14 16.49
C ASP A 291 -3.48 4.38 15.58
N PRO A 292 -3.05 3.71 14.49
CA PRO A 292 -3.96 3.17 13.48
C PRO A 292 -4.89 2.09 14.05
N LEU A 293 -4.46 1.34 15.07
CA LEU A 293 -5.25 0.27 15.70
C LEU A 293 -6.36 0.79 16.63
N THR A 294 -6.14 1.94 17.27
CA THR A 294 -7.07 2.46 18.30
C THR A 294 -7.84 3.69 17.85
N ARG A 295 -7.38 4.34 16.79
CA ARG A 295 -8.02 5.52 16.22
C ARG A 295 -9.47 5.25 15.81
N ASN A 296 -10.38 6.15 16.20
CA ASN A 296 -11.81 6.10 15.85
C ASN A 296 -12.30 7.31 15.04
N LYS A 297 -11.35 8.18 14.62
CA LYS A 297 -11.60 9.32 13.74
C LYS A 297 -10.46 9.45 12.73
N PRO A 298 -10.73 9.88 11.50
CA PRO A 298 -9.69 10.04 10.50
C PRO A 298 -8.66 11.10 10.91
N SER A 299 -7.39 10.86 10.53
CA SER A 299 -6.27 11.78 10.75
C SER A 299 -6.14 12.84 9.65
N GLY A 300 -7.18 13.05 8.83
CA GLY A 300 -7.01 13.71 7.54
C GLY A 300 -6.20 12.82 6.59
N ALA A 301 -5.45 13.40 5.66
CA ALA A 301 -4.56 12.67 4.75
C ALA A 301 -3.20 12.31 5.40
N GLY A 302 -3.13 12.19 6.71
CA GLY A 302 -1.92 11.85 7.45
C GLY A 302 -0.92 13.01 7.61
N MET A 303 0.15 12.77 8.38
CA MET A 303 1.31 13.68 8.46
C MET A 303 2.30 13.35 7.36
N VAL A 304 2.84 14.37 6.68
CA VAL A 304 3.88 14.16 5.66
C VAL A 304 5.16 13.67 6.32
N LEU A 305 5.60 12.46 5.92
CA LEU A 305 6.89 11.90 6.31
C LEU A 305 7.97 12.30 5.31
N SER A 306 7.74 12.07 4.02
CA SER A 306 8.67 12.37 2.95
C SER A 306 7.90 12.86 1.72
N THR A 307 8.45 13.80 0.96
CA THR A 307 7.77 14.36 -0.22
C THR A 307 8.77 14.75 -1.31
N GLY A 308 8.37 14.56 -2.57
CA GLY A 308 9.20 14.87 -3.73
C GLY A 308 10.53 14.12 -3.75
N GLY A 309 11.61 14.76 -4.22
CA GLY A 309 12.92 14.13 -4.30
C GLY A 309 12.94 12.94 -5.24
N SER A 310 13.19 11.74 -4.70
CA SER A 310 13.19 10.48 -5.46
C SER A 310 11.81 9.85 -5.64
N LEU A 311 10.76 10.40 -5.03
CA LEU A 311 9.38 9.91 -5.19
C LEU A 311 8.78 10.43 -6.50
N ASN A 312 8.23 9.52 -7.30
CA ASN A 312 7.60 9.82 -8.58
C ASN A 312 6.43 8.86 -8.80
N ASP A 313 5.24 9.29 -8.37
CA ASP A 313 4.04 8.44 -8.32
C ASP A 313 4.28 7.19 -7.44
N PRO A 314 4.54 7.37 -6.12
CA PRO A 314 4.82 6.24 -5.23
C PRO A 314 3.60 5.30 -5.16
N LEU A 315 3.81 4.01 -5.45
CA LEU A 315 2.76 2.98 -5.51
C LEU A 315 2.91 1.97 -4.38
N GLY A 316 3.48 0.80 -4.64
CA GLY A 316 3.67 -0.22 -3.61
C GLY A 316 4.62 0.23 -2.51
N LEU A 317 4.33 -0.17 -1.27
CA LEU A 317 5.11 0.22 -0.09
C LEU A 317 5.23 -0.97 0.86
N THR A 318 6.41 -1.16 1.43
CA THR A 318 6.65 -2.10 2.53
C THR A 318 7.58 -1.51 3.57
N VAL A 319 7.53 -2.03 4.80
CA VAL A 319 8.43 -1.64 5.89
C VAL A 319 9.43 -2.75 6.13
N ALA A 320 10.71 -2.42 6.04
CA ALA A 320 11.80 -3.35 6.30
C ALA A 320 12.05 -3.53 7.82
N PRO A 321 12.74 -4.61 8.25
CA PRO A 321 12.96 -4.90 9.66
C PRO A 321 13.71 -3.81 10.44
N ASN A 322 14.52 -2.98 9.75
CA ASN A 322 15.21 -1.83 10.35
C ASN A 322 14.31 -0.57 10.45
N GLY A 323 12.99 -0.69 10.22
CA GLY A 323 12.05 0.41 10.26
C GLY A 323 12.08 1.33 9.03
N HIS A 324 12.94 1.09 8.04
CA HIS A 324 12.95 1.85 6.80
C HIS A 324 11.77 1.48 5.91
N ILE A 325 11.28 2.46 5.17
CA ILE A 325 10.20 2.30 4.22
C ILE A 325 10.80 2.13 2.83
N LEU A 326 10.41 1.07 2.13
CA LEU A 326 10.74 0.83 0.73
C LEU A 326 9.50 1.13 -0.11
N VAL A 327 9.66 1.99 -1.12
CA VAL A 327 8.56 2.45 -1.98
C VAL A 327 8.97 2.34 -3.43
N VAL A 328 8.15 1.70 -4.25
CA VAL A 328 8.33 1.70 -5.71
C VAL A 328 7.61 2.87 -6.34
N ASN A 329 8.21 3.44 -7.39
CA ASN A 329 7.63 4.51 -8.19
C ASN A 329 6.89 3.95 -9.41
N GLY A 330 5.68 4.47 -9.68
CA GLY A 330 4.89 4.09 -10.85
C GLY A 330 5.37 4.69 -12.17
N ASN A 331 6.16 5.78 -12.14
CA ASN A 331 6.48 6.52 -13.36
C ASN A 331 7.93 6.39 -13.84
N ASP A 332 8.83 5.68 -13.13
CA ASP A 332 10.24 5.70 -13.50
C ASP A 332 11.04 4.43 -13.15
N GLY A 333 10.38 3.35 -12.72
CA GLY A 333 11.00 2.06 -12.45
C GLY A 333 11.98 2.02 -11.27
N PHE A 334 11.96 3.02 -10.39
CA PHE A 334 12.82 3.07 -9.23
C PHE A 334 12.12 2.59 -7.97
N ILE A 335 12.93 2.01 -7.07
CA ILE A 335 12.60 1.84 -5.66
C ILE A 335 13.38 2.87 -4.83
N THR A 336 12.72 3.50 -3.87
CA THR A 336 13.30 4.49 -2.95
C THR A 336 13.25 3.96 -1.53
N GLU A 337 14.35 4.14 -0.79
CA GLU A 337 14.43 3.83 0.64
C GLU A 337 14.35 5.11 1.45
N ILE A 338 13.41 5.13 2.39
CA ILE A 338 13.10 6.27 3.28
C ILE A 338 13.29 5.80 4.72
N THR A 339 14.01 6.57 5.53
CA THR A 339 14.12 6.29 6.96
C THR A 339 12.80 6.56 7.69
N SER A 340 12.63 6.01 8.89
CA SER A 340 11.48 6.32 9.77
C SER A 340 11.33 7.82 10.09
N ARG A 341 12.39 8.63 9.86
CA ARG A 341 12.39 10.09 10.03
C ARG A 341 12.17 10.88 8.73
N GLY A 342 11.88 10.18 7.59
CA GLY A 342 11.54 10.77 6.31
C GLY A 342 12.73 11.10 5.40
N GLY A 343 13.95 10.77 5.78
CA GLY A 343 15.14 10.98 4.95
C GLY A 343 15.18 9.94 3.80
N GLN A 344 15.26 10.39 2.55
CA GLN A 344 15.49 9.52 1.40
C GLN A 344 16.99 9.20 1.31
N ILE A 345 17.39 7.97 1.59
CA ILE A 345 18.81 7.58 1.77
C ILE A 345 19.38 6.73 0.65
N ALA A 346 18.51 6.11 -0.15
CA ALA A 346 18.88 5.32 -1.32
C ALA A 346 17.77 5.32 -2.37
N ARG A 347 18.19 5.16 -3.63
CA ARG A 347 17.32 4.95 -4.80
C ARG A 347 17.98 3.95 -5.71
N LYS A 348 17.22 3.01 -6.25
CA LYS A 348 17.73 1.97 -7.16
C LYS A 348 16.76 1.78 -8.31
N LEU A 349 17.30 1.74 -9.54
CA LEU A 349 16.54 1.35 -10.72
C LEU A 349 16.36 -0.18 -10.70
N ILE A 350 15.11 -0.65 -10.73
CA ILE A 350 14.79 -2.08 -10.72
C ILE A 350 14.02 -2.52 -11.97
N ASP A 351 13.44 -1.57 -12.72
CA ASP A 351 12.93 -1.78 -14.07
C ASP A 351 13.24 -0.57 -14.97
N ASN A 352 13.55 -0.80 -16.24
CA ASN A 352 13.78 0.23 -17.26
C ASN A 352 13.04 -0.05 -18.57
N SER A 353 12.07 -0.95 -18.55
CA SER A 353 11.23 -1.29 -19.72
C SER A 353 10.24 -0.15 -20.03
N GLY A 354 9.62 -0.25 -21.19
CA GLY A 354 8.59 0.69 -21.59
C GLY A 354 9.07 2.05 -22.10
N ASN A 355 8.12 2.97 -22.30
CA ASN A 355 8.37 4.35 -22.75
C ASN A 355 7.31 5.29 -22.16
N PRO A 356 7.64 6.17 -21.21
CA PRO A 356 8.97 6.37 -20.58
C PRO A 356 9.51 5.13 -19.89
N PRO A 357 10.86 4.96 -19.74
CA PRO A 357 11.44 3.82 -19.08
C PRO A 357 10.94 3.65 -17.64
N GLY A 358 10.47 2.44 -17.31
CA GLY A 358 9.96 2.06 -15.98
C GLY A 358 8.56 2.57 -15.65
N ALA A 359 7.89 3.30 -16.56
CA ALA A 359 6.54 3.78 -16.31
C ALA A 359 5.52 2.64 -16.39
N GLY A 360 4.72 2.48 -15.32
CA GLY A 360 3.67 1.47 -15.21
C GLY A 360 4.16 0.07 -14.87
N ALA A 361 5.45 -0.12 -14.55
CA ALA A 361 6.03 -1.45 -14.36
C ALA A 361 5.89 -1.98 -12.91
N LEU A 362 5.95 -1.11 -11.91
CA LEU A 362 6.14 -1.53 -10.52
C LEU A 362 4.88 -1.31 -9.68
N PHE A 363 4.46 -2.37 -8.96
CA PHE A 363 3.30 -2.34 -8.08
C PHE A 363 3.61 -2.93 -6.70
N GLY A 364 3.18 -4.15 -6.40
CA GLY A 364 3.38 -4.79 -5.10
C GLY A 364 4.83 -5.13 -4.81
N LEU A 365 5.26 -4.90 -3.57
CA LEU A 365 6.54 -5.36 -3.05
C LEU A 365 6.42 -5.76 -1.58
N ILE A 366 7.29 -6.67 -1.17
CA ILE A 366 7.45 -7.08 0.23
C ILE A 366 8.94 -7.16 0.59
N PHE A 367 9.24 -7.06 1.87
CA PHE A 367 10.53 -7.46 2.40
C PHE A 367 10.44 -8.91 2.91
N ASP A 368 11.15 -9.82 2.25
CA ASP A 368 11.30 -11.19 2.70
C ASP A 368 12.54 -11.28 3.61
N PRO A 369 12.39 -11.64 4.90
CA PRO A 369 13.51 -11.67 5.84
C PRO A 369 14.62 -12.65 5.44
N GLU A 370 14.31 -13.69 4.68
CA GLU A 370 15.24 -14.73 4.27
C GLU A 370 15.96 -14.39 2.95
N ASN A 371 15.25 -13.72 2.02
CA ASN A 371 15.70 -13.57 0.64
C ASN A 371 16.04 -12.13 0.26
N GLY A 372 15.29 -11.12 0.73
CA GLY A 372 15.50 -9.73 0.37
C GLY A 372 14.23 -8.98 -0.03
N VAL A 373 14.29 -8.11 -1.03
CA VAL A 373 13.13 -7.39 -1.53
C VAL A 373 12.53 -8.15 -2.70
N VAL A 374 11.32 -8.67 -2.52
CA VAL A 374 10.56 -9.34 -3.58
C VAL A 374 9.55 -8.34 -4.13
N PHE A 375 9.43 -8.25 -5.45
CA PHE A 375 8.54 -7.32 -6.12
C PHE A 375 7.96 -7.91 -7.40
N VAL A 376 6.78 -7.42 -7.78
CA VAL A 376 6.17 -7.73 -9.07
C VAL A 376 6.52 -6.66 -10.10
N ASP A 377 6.69 -7.11 -11.33
CA ASP A 377 6.97 -6.27 -12.49
C ASP A 377 5.91 -6.56 -13.58
N ASP A 378 5.03 -5.60 -13.80
CA ASP A 378 3.95 -5.69 -14.79
C ASP A 378 4.48 -5.70 -16.23
N ALA A 379 5.51 -4.92 -16.52
CA ALA A 379 6.04 -4.81 -17.86
C ALA A 379 6.60 -6.14 -18.40
N THR A 380 7.09 -6.99 -17.50
CA THR A 380 7.61 -8.34 -17.80
C THR A 380 6.68 -9.46 -17.33
N ASN A 381 5.66 -9.14 -16.56
CA ASN A 381 4.74 -10.10 -15.92
C ASN A 381 5.50 -11.13 -15.08
N THR A 382 6.40 -10.65 -14.24
CA THR A 382 7.28 -11.49 -13.42
C THR A 382 7.26 -11.13 -11.95
N LEU A 383 7.61 -12.12 -11.14
CA LEU A 383 8.00 -11.97 -9.74
C LEU A 383 9.53 -11.96 -9.68
N ASN A 384 10.11 -10.96 -9.04
CA ASN A 384 11.54 -10.72 -9.00
C ASN A 384 12.04 -10.57 -7.57
N LEU A 385 13.33 -10.87 -7.37
CA LEU A 385 14.06 -10.74 -6.12
C LEU A 385 15.23 -9.78 -6.29
N LEU A 386 15.28 -8.75 -5.46
CA LEU A 386 16.45 -7.88 -5.29
C LEU A 386 17.21 -8.30 -4.02
N HIS A 387 18.44 -8.82 -4.17
CA HIS A 387 19.30 -9.32 -3.10
C HIS A 387 20.77 -8.91 -3.23
#